data_c61b6a89315d6ed55cacaa0e280ee319
#
_entry.id   c61b6a89315d6ed55cacaa0e280ee319
#
_cell.length_a   1.000
_cell.length_b   1.000
_cell.length_c   1.000
_cell.angle_alpha   90.00
_cell.angle_beta   90.00
_cell.angle_gamma   90.00
#
_symmetry.space_group_name_H-M   'P 1'
#
loop_
_entity.id
_entity.type
_entity.pdbx_description
1 polymer ?
#
loop_
_entity_poly.entity_id
_entity_poly.type
_entity_poly.pdbx_seq_one_letter_code
_entity_poly.pdbx_strand_id
1 'polypeptide(L)'
;IAQCLVGSEMCIRDRYEEMPADTLLDDFILSLRIVMRGYTIAYCADAYAVENGSADMHEEEKRKVRIAAGGLQSVWRLRALLNPLRYGVFCFQYISHRVLRWSLTPVLLFLLFPLNTILIFTSNTPLLYAVIWLLQALFYFMASWGHYLSAKRIKNKILFVPYYFLFMNINVVRGFNYLRKRRGQAGGAWEKARRA
;
A
#
# COMPACT_ATOMS: atom_id res chain seq x y z
N ILE A 1 19.26 7.89 -24.86
CA ILE A 1 19.41 7.81 -23.38
C ILE A 1 18.26 8.52 -22.69
N ALA A 2 17.85 9.70 -23.16
CA ALA A 2 16.70 10.41 -22.61
C ALA A 2 15.38 9.61 -22.73
N GLN A 3 15.27 8.76 -23.73
CA GLN A 3 14.11 7.89 -23.94
C GLN A 3 14.04 6.72 -22.94
N CYS A 4 15.16 6.28 -22.39
CA CYS A 4 15.18 5.29 -21.30
C CYS A 4 14.67 5.87 -19.97
N LEU A 5 14.63 7.20 -19.83
CA LEU A 5 14.18 7.87 -18.62
C LEU A 5 12.66 8.11 -18.59
N VAL A 6 11.97 7.99 -19.71
CA VAL A 6 10.52 8.23 -19.79
C VAL A 6 9.69 7.04 -19.32
N GLY A 7 10.33 5.93 -19.06
CA GLY A 7 9.73 4.75 -18.44
C GLY A 7 10.79 3.68 -18.31
N SER A 8 10.88 3.08 -17.14
CA SER A 8 11.72 1.91 -16.90
C SER A 8 11.45 0.78 -17.90
N GLU A 9 10.33 0.84 -18.58
CA GLU A 9 9.86 -0.13 -19.57
C GLU A 9 10.69 -0.13 -20.84
N MET A 10 11.28 1.00 -21.25
CA MET A 10 12.10 1.04 -22.49
C MET A 10 13.41 0.26 -22.36
N CYS A 11 13.98 0.21 -21.14
CA CYS A 11 15.21 -0.55 -20.88
C CYS A 11 14.95 -2.06 -20.78
N ILE A 12 13.70 -2.47 -20.69
CA ILE A 12 13.28 -3.88 -20.53
C ILE A 12 12.42 -4.38 -21.69
N ARG A 13 12.41 -3.67 -22.82
CA ARG A 13 11.57 -3.96 -23.99
C ARG A 13 11.66 -5.42 -24.45
N ASP A 14 12.84 -6.00 -24.46
CA ASP A 14 13.07 -7.39 -24.89
C ASP A 14 12.50 -8.43 -23.90
N ARG A 15 12.14 -7.99 -22.70
CA ARG A 15 11.60 -8.82 -21.63
C ARG A 15 10.17 -8.46 -21.27
N TYR A 16 9.59 -7.56 -22.05
CA TYR A 16 8.20 -7.17 -21.89
C TYR A 16 7.27 -8.38 -22.15
N GLU A 17 6.32 -8.55 -21.27
CA GLU A 17 5.20 -9.48 -21.45
C GLU A 17 3.91 -8.67 -21.53
N GLU A 18 3.06 -9.05 -22.46
CA GLU A 18 1.73 -8.46 -22.57
C GLU A 18 0.95 -8.65 -21.27
N MET A 19 0.43 -7.55 -20.75
CA MET A 19 -0.29 -7.53 -19.49
C MET A 19 -1.79 -7.59 -19.76
N PRO A 20 -2.57 -8.33 -18.94
CA PRO A 20 -4.01 -8.26 -19.00
C PRO A 20 -4.51 -6.83 -18.87
N ALA A 21 -5.47 -6.43 -19.68
CA ALA A 21 -6.01 -5.06 -19.72
C ALA A 21 -6.62 -4.57 -18.38
N ASP A 22 -6.97 -5.50 -17.48
CA ASP A 22 -7.48 -5.21 -16.15
C ASP A 22 -6.39 -4.98 -15.08
N THR A 23 -5.10 -4.92 -15.49
CA THR A 23 -3.98 -4.69 -14.57
C THR A 23 -3.99 -3.25 -14.04
N LEU A 24 -3.91 -3.10 -12.72
CA LEU A 24 -3.93 -1.80 -12.04
C LEU A 24 -2.54 -1.23 -11.77
N LEU A 25 -1.53 -2.10 -11.57
CA LEU A 25 -0.11 -1.77 -11.34
C LEU A 25 0.75 -2.60 -12.29
N ASP A 26 0.82 -2.16 -13.52
CA ASP A 26 1.57 -2.79 -14.61
C ASP A 26 3.08 -2.72 -14.38
N ASP A 27 3.60 -1.56 -14.02
CA ASP A 27 5.00 -1.31 -13.67
C ASP A 27 5.53 -2.28 -12.61
N PHE A 28 4.77 -2.45 -11.53
CA PHE A 28 5.12 -3.32 -10.42
C PHE A 28 5.11 -4.80 -10.82
N ILE A 29 4.07 -5.25 -11.53
CA ILE A 29 3.95 -6.66 -11.95
C ILE A 29 5.03 -6.99 -12.98
N LEU A 30 5.30 -6.10 -13.94
CA LEU A 30 6.32 -6.30 -14.96
C LEU A 30 7.69 -6.48 -14.35
N SER A 31 8.08 -5.59 -13.44
CA SER A 31 9.36 -5.66 -12.74
C SER A 31 9.53 -7.00 -11.99
N LEU A 32 8.51 -7.44 -11.28
CA LEU A 32 8.57 -8.70 -10.54
C LEU A 32 8.56 -9.95 -11.45
N ARG A 33 7.90 -9.89 -12.61
CA ARG A 33 7.98 -10.99 -13.59
C ARG A 33 9.39 -11.15 -14.15
N ILE A 34 10.13 -10.05 -14.34
CA ILE A 34 11.54 -10.10 -14.74
C ILE A 34 12.38 -10.80 -13.67
N VAL A 35 12.14 -10.49 -12.38
CA VAL A 35 12.80 -11.19 -11.26
C VAL A 35 12.45 -12.68 -11.24
N MET A 36 11.21 -13.05 -11.53
CA MET A 36 10.79 -14.46 -11.61
C MET A 36 11.52 -15.24 -12.71
N ARG A 37 12.05 -14.56 -13.72
CA ARG A 37 12.90 -15.15 -14.78
C ARG A 37 14.38 -15.25 -14.39
N GLY A 38 14.74 -14.90 -13.15
CA GLY A 38 16.11 -14.98 -12.63
C GLY A 38 16.98 -13.76 -12.86
N TYR A 39 16.39 -12.65 -13.32
CA TYR A 39 17.11 -11.37 -13.44
C TYR A 39 17.03 -10.56 -12.13
N THR A 40 18.00 -9.68 -11.94
CA THR A 40 18.05 -8.76 -10.81
C THR A 40 17.67 -7.34 -11.25
N ILE A 41 17.06 -6.59 -10.33
CA ILE A 41 16.77 -5.17 -10.53
C ILE A 41 17.83 -4.38 -9.77
N ALA A 42 18.58 -3.55 -10.48
CA ALA A 42 19.57 -2.66 -9.90
C ALA A 42 18.98 -1.24 -9.72
N TYR A 43 19.30 -0.61 -8.59
CA TYR A 43 18.96 0.78 -8.37
C TYR A 43 20.02 1.68 -9.02
N CYS A 44 19.56 2.64 -9.82
CA CYS A 44 20.41 3.67 -10.43
C CYS A 44 20.11 5.02 -9.78
N ALA A 45 21.05 5.53 -9.00
CA ALA A 45 20.89 6.79 -8.28
C ALA A 45 20.82 8.02 -9.19
N ASP A 46 21.44 7.94 -10.37
CA ASP A 46 21.50 9.05 -11.34
C ASP A 46 20.22 9.15 -12.20
N ALA A 47 19.39 8.10 -12.18
CA ALA A 47 18.12 8.07 -12.90
C ALA A 47 16.98 8.45 -11.95
N TYR A 48 16.47 9.67 -12.08
CA TYR A 48 15.34 10.13 -11.28
C TYR A 48 14.24 10.73 -12.14
N ALA A 49 13.00 10.57 -11.70
CA ALA A 49 11.84 11.21 -12.30
C ALA A 49 11.24 12.20 -11.30
N VAL A 50 10.88 13.38 -11.79
CA VAL A 50 10.18 14.40 -11.00
C VAL A 50 8.69 14.29 -11.28
N GLU A 51 7.92 14.09 -10.23
CA GLU A 51 6.47 13.96 -10.31
C GLU A 51 5.79 14.95 -9.34
N ASN A 52 4.80 15.69 -9.83
CA ASN A 52 4.00 16.55 -8.97
C ASN A 52 3.14 15.72 -8.02
N GLY A 53 2.97 16.21 -6.79
CA GLY A 53 2.06 15.61 -5.82
C GLY A 53 0.60 15.66 -6.26
N SER A 54 -0.28 14.96 -5.53
CA SER A 54 -1.71 15.07 -5.72
C SER A 54 -2.20 16.48 -5.35
N ALA A 55 -3.17 17.02 -6.09
CA ALA A 55 -3.67 18.38 -5.89
C ALA A 55 -4.27 18.58 -4.49
N ASP A 56 -4.97 17.57 -3.97
CA ASP A 56 -5.57 17.57 -2.65
C ASP A 56 -5.64 16.17 -2.03
N MET A 57 -6.15 16.06 -0.79
CA MET A 57 -6.28 14.80 -0.06
C MET A 57 -7.31 13.84 -0.69
N HIS A 58 -8.30 14.35 -1.42
CA HIS A 58 -9.29 13.53 -2.11
C HIS A 58 -8.67 12.83 -3.32
N GLU A 59 -7.88 13.55 -4.11
CA GLU A 59 -7.14 12.98 -5.23
C GLU A 59 -6.06 11.98 -4.74
N GLU A 60 -5.42 12.29 -3.59
CA GLU A 60 -4.49 11.36 -2.94
C GLU A 60 -5.22 10.09 -2.47
N GLU A 61 -6.44 10.18 -1.95
CA GLU A 61 -7.25 9.02 -1.60
C GLU A 61 -7.54 8.12 -2.80
N LYS A 62 -8.01 8.69 -3.92
CA LYS A 62 -8.23 7.94 -5.17
C LYS A 62 -6.96 7.20 -5.60
N ARG A 63 -5.83 7.91 -5.59
CA ARG A 63 -4.52 7.33 -5.93
C ARG A 63 -4.15 6.19 -4.99
N LYS A 64 -4.29 6.35 -3.67
CA LYS A 64 -3.95 5.31 -2.67
C LYS A 64 -4.87 4.10 -2.74
N VAL A 65 -6.16 4.29 -2.95
CA VAL A 65 -7.13 3.20 -3.16
C VAL A 65 -6.75 2.38 -4.40
N ARG A 66 -6.38 3.04 -5.50
CA ARG A 66 -5.91 2.36 -6.72
C ARG A 66 -4.64 1.55 -6.46
N ILE A 67 -3.63 2.16 -5.82
CA ILE A 67 -2.37 1.49 -5.48
C ILE A 67 -2.63 0.28 -4.58
N ALA A 68 -3.50 0.41 -3.58
CA ALA A 68 -3.84 -0.69 -2.68
C ALA A 68 -4.57 -1.82 -3.42
N ALA A 69 -5.55 -1.49 -4.26
CA ALA A 69 -6.26 -2.47 -5.08
C ALA A 69 -5.32 -3.21 -6.03
N GLY A 70 -4.43 -2.47 -6.72
CA GLY A 70 -3.43 -3.05 -7.61
C GLY A 70 -2.39 -3.87 -6.85
N GLY A 71 -2.02 -3.46 -5.64
CA GLY A 71 -1.14 -4.23 -4.76
C GLY A 71 -1.74 -5.58 -4.38
N LEU A 72 -3.01 -5.61 -3.98
CA LEU A 72 -3.72 -6.85 -3.67
C LEU A 72 -3.90 -7.75 -4.91
N GLN A 73 -4.19 -7.15 -6.07
CA GLN A 73 -4.24 -7.87 -7.34
C GLN A 73 -2.89 -8.48 -7.69
N SER A 74 -1.80 -7.74 -7.46
CA SER A 74 -0.43 -8.19 -7.72
C SER A 74 -0.04 -9.37 -6.83
N VAL A 75 -0.42 -9.36 -5.55
CA VAL A 75 -0.17 -10.49 -4.63
C VAL A 75 -0.80 -11.78 -5.16
N TRP A 76 -2.03 -11.69 -5.66
CA TRP A 76 -2.70 -12.84 -6.24
C TRP A 76 -2.05 -13.33 -7.53
N ARG A 77 -1.70 -12.41 -8.44
CA ARG A 77 -1.08 -12.73 -9.74
C ARG A 77 0.34 -13.27 -9.61
N LEU A 78 1.08 -12.78 -8.62
CA LEU A 78 2.48 -13.15 -8.37
C LEU A 78 2.62 -14.16 -7.22
N ARG A 79 1.57 -14.96 -6.95
CA ARG A 79 1.58 -15.95 -5.87
C ARG A 79 2.75 -16.95 -5.95
N ALA A 80 3.32 -17.17 -7.13
CA ALA A 80 4.51 -18.00 -7.29
C ALA A 80 5.71 -17.46 -6.50
N LEU A 81 5.83 -16.14 -6.31
CA LEU A 81 6.87 -15.50 -5.47
C LEU A 81 6.75 -15.83 -3.98
N LEU A 82 5.61 -16.36 -3.53
CA LEU A 82 5.43 -16.79 -2.14
C LEU A 82 6.10 -18.14 -1.82
N ASN A 83 6.77 -18.77 -2.79
CA ASN A 83 7.50 -20.00 -2.58
C ASN A 83 8.93 -19.72 -2.09
N PRO A 84 9.25 -19.95 -0.80
CA PRO A 84 10.57 -19.66 -0.24
C PRO A 84 11.66 -20.60 -0.77
N LEU A 85 11.31 -21.82 -1.17
CA LEU A 85 12.27 -22.78 -1.71
C LEU A 85 12.80 -22.35 -3.08
N ARG A 86 12.01 -21.61 -3.85
CA ARG A 86 12.39 -21.14 -5.18
C ARG A 86 13.04 -19.75 -5.16
N TYR A 87 12.56 -18.85 -4.31
CA TYR A 87 12.97 -17.44 -4.33
C TYR A 87 13.71 -16.98 -3.07
N GLY A 88 13.90 -17.86 -2.07
CA GLY A 88 14.75 -17.61 -0.90
C GLY A 88 14.48 -16.27 -0.21
N VAL A 89 15.53 -15.47 -0.06
CA VAL A 89 15.48 -14.16 0.60
C VAL A 89 14.52 -13.18 -0.10
N PHE A 90 14.40 -13.27 -1.42
CA PHE A 90 13.47 -12.41 -2.17
C PHE A 90 12.00 -12.67 -1.81
N CYS A 91 11.64 -13.94 -1.59
CA CYS A 91 10.31 -14.30 -1.08
C CYS A 91 10.04 -13.64 0.27
N PHE A 92 11.01 -13.69 1.21
CA PHE A 92 10.87 -13.06 2.52
C PHE A 92 10.69 -11.53 2.39
N GLN A 93 11.50 -10.88 1.56
CA GLN A 93 11.37 -9.44 1.30
C GLN A 93 10.00 -9.09 0.69
N TYR A 94 9.55 -9.88 -0.29
CA TYR A 94 8.25 -9.67 -0.92
C TYR A 94 7.10 -9.82 0.08
N ILE A 95 7.12 -10.85 0.91
CA ILE A 95 6.09 -11.08 1.95
C ILE A 95 6.10 -9.93 2.95
N SER A 96 7.25 -9.62 3.57
CA SER A 96 7.35 -8.64 4.64
C SER A 96 7.03 -7.21 4.19
N HIS A 97 7.54 -6.80 3.03
CA HIS A 97 7.41 -5.40 2.58
C HIS A 97 6.16 -5.11 1.75
N ARG A 98 5.56 -6.15 1.13
CA ARG A 98 4.42 -5.97 0.22
C ARG A 98 3.18 -6.72 0.66
N VAL A 99 3.26 -8.04 0.81
CA VAL A 99 2.08 -8.87 1.10
C VAL A 99 1.47 -8.49 2.45
N LEU A 100 2.27 -8.49 3.53
CA LEU A 100 1.79 -8.14 4.87
C LEU A 100 1.24 -6.71 4.94
N ARG A 101 1.91 -5.77 4.29
CA ARG A 101 1.49 -4.37 4.26
C ARG A 101 0.13 -4.16 3.60
N TRP A 102 -0.20 -4.92 2.55
CA TRP A 102 -1.46 -4.78 1.82
C TRP A 102 -2.55 -5.75 2.27
N SER A 103 -2.26 -6.68 3.18
CA SER A 103 -3.23 -7.66 3.64
C SER A 103 -3.42 -7.62 5.16
N LEU A 104 -2.45 -8.12 5.89
CA LEU A 104 -2.57 -8.39 7.33
C LEU A 104 -2.45 -7.12 8.19
N THR A 105 -1.53 -6.22 7.87
CA THR A 105 -1.24 -5.03 8.69
C THR A 105 -2.47 -4.16 8.95
N PRO A 106 -3.29 -3.78 7.94
CA PRO A 106 -4.50 -2.99 8.20
C PRO A 106 -5.51 -3.71 9.08
N VAL A 107 -5.66 -5.02 8.88
CA VAL A 107 -6.60 -5.84 9.67
C VAL A 107 -6.15 -5.91 11.12
N LEU A 108 -4.86 -6.20 11.35
CA LEU A 108 -4.30 -6.26 12.71
C LEU A 108 -4.37 -4.92 13.42
N LEU A 109 -4.14 -3.80 12.73
CA LEU A 109 -4.23 -2.48 13.33
C LEU A 109 -5.61 -2.25 13.97
N PHE A 110 -6.69 -2.57 13.25
CA PHE A 110 -8.04 -2.42 13.78
C PHE A 110 -8.42 -3.50 14.79
N LEU A 111 -7.87 -4.72 14.66
CA LEU A 111 -8.18 -5.83 15.57
C LEU A 111 -7.47 -5.69 16.92
N LEU A 112 -6.30 -5.06 16.97
CA LEU A 112 -5.52 -4.87 18.19
C LEU A 112 -6.28 -4.09 19.27
N PHE A 113 -7.11 -3.13 18.89
CA PHE A 113 -7.85 -2.31 19.87
C PHE A 113 -8.90 -3.14 20.66
N PRO A 114 -9.84 -3.87 20.03
CA PRO A 114 -10.77 -4.72 20.77
C PRO A 114 -10.08 -5.88 21.49
N LEU A 115 -9.04 -6.47 20.88
CA LEU A 115 -8.28 -7.55 21.52
C LEU A 115 -7.62 -7.06 22.81
N ASN A 116 -6.99 -5.90 22.77
CA ASN A 116 -6.34 -5.30 23.95
C ASN A 116 -7.40 -4.95 25.04
N THR A 117 -8.59 -4.50 24.64
CA THR A 117 -9.70 -4.27 25.57
C THR A 117 -10.09 -5.57 26.31
N ILE A 118 -10.18 -6.69 25.59
CA ILE A 118 -10.48 -7.99 26.20
C ILE A 118 -9.37 -8.40 27.17
N LEU A 119 -8.10 -8.19 26.80
CA LEU A 119 -6.95 -8.56 27.63
C LEU A 119 -6.87 -7.77 28.96
N ILE A 120 -7.40 -6.55 29.03
CA ILE A 120 -7.49 -5.80 30.31
C ILE A 120 -8.32 -6.58 31.34
N PHE A 121 -9.41 -7.26 30.91
CA PHE A 121 -10.31 -7.97 31.81
C PHE A 121 -9.91 -9.42 32.06
N THR A 122 -9.11 -10.03 31.20
CA THR A 122 -8.79 -11.47 31.27
C THR A 122 -7.35 -11.76 31.69
N SER A 123 -6.44 -10.79 31.63
CA SER A 123 -5.02 -10.99 31.90
C SER A 123 -4.66 -10.84 33.37
N ASN A 124 -3.60 -11.54 33.79
CA ASN A 124 -2.98 -11.37 35.10
C ASN A 124 -2.19 -10.06 35.24
N THR A 125 -1.96 -9.31 34.14
CA THR A 125 -1.23 -8.04 34.13
C THR A 125 -2.10 -6.92 33.53
N PRO A 126 -3.22 -6.56 34.16
CA PRO A 126 -4.18 -5.62 33.57
C PRO A 126 -3.60 -4.22 33.39
N LEU A 127 -2.68 -3.79 34.23
CA LEU A 127 -2.03 -2.47 34.14
C LEU A 127 -1.25 -2.30 32.84
N LEU A 128 -0.51 -3.33 32.41
CA LEU A 128 0.25 -3.29 31.16
C LEU A 128 -0.68 -3.06 29.96
N TYR A 129 -1.75 -3.85 29.88
CA TYR A 129 -2.74 -3.73 28.80
C TYR A 129 -3.53 -2.44 28.86
N ALA A 130 -3.81 -1.91 30.06
CA ALA A 130 -4.45 -0.61 30.22
C ALA A 130 -3.56 0.54 29.69
N VAL A 131 -2.25 0.50 29.94
CA VAL A 131 -1.31 1.50 29.39
C VAL A 131 -1.24 1.40 27.87
N ILE A 132 -1.14 0.19 27.31
CA ILE A 132 -1.14 0.00 25.86
C ILE A 132 -2.45 0.50 25.26
N TRP A 133 -3.59 0.21 25.88
CA TRP A 133 -4.90 0.67 25.46
C TRP A 133 -4.99 2.20 25.44
N LEU A 134 -4.49 2.86 26.49
CA LEU A 134 -4.44 4.31 26.57
C LEU A 134 -3.62 4.92 25.42
N LEU A 135 -2.45 4.33 25.14
CA LEU A 135 -1.60 4.77 24.01
C LEU A 135 -2.30 4.57 22.66
N GLN A 136 -3.01 3.47 22.47
CA GLN A 136 -3.81 3.23 21.27
C GLN A 136 -4.96 4.23 21.15
N ALA A 137 -5.70 4.48 22.24
CA ALA A 137 -6.78 5.46 22.26
C ALA A 137 -6.27 6.86 21.93
N LEU A 138 -5.14 7.25 22.51
CA LEU A 138 -4.46 8.51 22.21
C LEU A 138 -4.06 8.60 20.72
N PHE A 139 -3.50 7.53 20.15
CA PHE A 139 -3.17 7.47 18.73
C PHE A 139 -4.39 7.68 17.84
N TYR A 140 -5.50 6.99 18.09
CA TYR A 140 -6.73 7.16 17.30
C TYR A 140 -7.35 8.55 17.49
N PHE A 141 -7.28 9.10 18.70
CA PHE A 141 -7.71 10.46 18.97
C PHE A 141 -6.89 11.49 18.16
N MET A 142 -5.55 11.37 18.21
CA MET A 142 -4.66 12.24 17.43
C MET A 142 -4.91 12.12 15.93
N ALA A 143 -5.15 10.91 15.42
CA ALA A 143 -5.45 10.67 14.02
C ALA A 143 -6.78 11.31 13.61
N SER A 144 -7.82 11.21 14.44
CA SER A 144 -9.13 11.84 14.21
C SER A 144 -9.04 13.36 14.24
N TRP A 145 -8.30 13.90 15.20
CA TRP A 145 -8.04 15.35 15.29
C TRP A 145 -7.25 15.85 14.09
N GLY A 146 -6.22 15.09 13.65
CA GLY A 146 -5.46 15.39 12.45
C GLY A 146 -6.32 15.40 11.19
N HIS A 147 -7.26 14.47 11.07
CA HIS A 147 -8.25 14.47 9.99
C HIS A 147 -9.10 15.74 9.98
N TYR A 148 -9.62 16.13 11.13
CA TYR A 148 -10.42 17.34 11.27
C TYR A 148 -9.64 18.62 10.90
N LEU A 149 -8.37 18.74 11.34
CA LEU A 149 -7.50 19.86 10.97
C LEU A 149 -7.15 19.86 9.49
N SER A 150 -6.90 18.70 8.92
CA SER A 150 -6.63 18.54 7.47
C SER A 150 -7.83 18.98 6.64
N ALA A 151 -9.06 18.67 7.06
CA ALA A 151 -10.28 19.14 6.41
C ALA A 151 -10.43 20.68 6.45
N LYS A 152 -9.92 21.32 7.51
CA LYS A 152 -9.85 22.78 7.64
C LYS A 152 -8.61 23.42 6.99
N ARG A 153 -7.79 22.65 6.27
CA ARG A 153 -6.53 23.09 5.65
C ARG A 153 -5.49 23.65 6.63
N ILE A 154 -5.60 23.31 7.92
CA ILE A 154 -4.64 23.71 8.94
C ILE A 154 -3.50 22.70 8.95
N LYS A 155 -2.27 23.15 8.67
CA LYS A 155 -1.07 22.30 8.61
C LYS A 155 -0.49 22.11 10.03
N ASN A 156 -0.65 20.92 10.60
CA ASN A 156 0.03 20.51 11.83
C ASN A 156 0.82 19.21 11.59
N LYS A 157 2.15 19.30 11.56
CA LYS A 157 3.02 18.18 11.22
C LYS A 157 2.90 17.00 12.21
N ILE A 158 2.72 17.28 13.50
CA ILE A 158 2.66 16.25 14.56
C ILE A 158 1.39 15.42 14.42
N LEU A 159 0.23 16.07 14.23
CA LEU A 159 -1.07 15.40 14.08
C LEU A 159 -1.25 14.80 12.68
N PHE A 160 -0.52 15.31 11.69
CA PHE A 160 -0.58 14.78 10.34
C PHE A 160 -0.02 13.35 10.24
N VAL A 161 1.02 13.01 11.01
CA VAL A 161 1.66 11.69 10.96
C VAL A 161 0.68 10.56 11.35
N PRO A 162 0.05 10.56 12.56
CA PRO A 162 -0.92 9.52 12.92
C PRO A 162 -2.16 9.52 12.02
N TYR A 163 -2.63 10.69 11.58
CA TYR A 163 -3.72 10.80 10.61
C TYR A 163 -3.35 10.12 9.29
N TYR A 164 -2.20 10.46 8.71
CA TYR A 164 -1.78 9.90 7.42
C TYR A 164 -1.51 8.40 7.49
N PHE A 165 -0.97 7.92 8.61
CA PHE A 165 -0.79 6.48 8.85
C PHE A 165 -2.13 5.74 8.85
N LEU A 166 -3.12 6.25 9.60
CA LEU A 166 -4.47 5.67 9.63
C LEU A 166 -5.15 5.76 8.26
N PHE A 167 -5.03 6.89 7.58
CA PHE A 167 -5.53 7.13 6.22
C PHE A 167 -4.99 6.09 5.23
N MET A 168 -3.69 5.80 5.26
CA MET A 168 -3.08 4.79 4.40
C MET A 168 -3.67 3.39 4.64
N ASN A 169 -3.88 3.00 5.90
CA ASN A 169 -4.44 1.69 6.25
C ASN A 169 -5.94 1.58 5.87
N ILE A 170 -6.71 2.64 6.06
CA ILE A 170 -8.11 2.70 5.62
C ILE A 170 -8.21 2.55 4.10
N ASN A 171 -7.30 3.19 3.34
CA ASN A 171 -7.31 3.09 1.89
C ASN A 171 -6.93 1.69 1.38
N VAL A 172 -6.19 0.88 2.15
CA VAL A 172 -6.00 -0.53 1.81
C VAL A 172 -7.32 -1.31 1.91
N VAL A 173 -8.11 -1.09 2.97
CA VAL A 173 -9.43 -1.72 3.12
C VAL A 173 -10.39 -1.26 2.00
N ARG A 174 -10.39 0.03 1.66
CA ARG A 174 -11.16 0.56 0.54
C ARG A 174 -10.70 -0.03 -0.80
N GLY A 175 -9.40 -0.21 -0.99
CA GLY A 175 -8.81 -0.88 -2.16
C GLY A 175 -9.27 -2.32 -2.32
N PHE A 176 -9.35 -3.07 -1.21
CA PHE A 176 -9.91 -4.41 -1.21
C PHE A 176 -11.39 -4.43 -1.65
N ASN A 177 -12.21 -3.55 -1.08
CA ASN A 177 -13.62 -3.42 -1.44
C ASN A 177 -13.78 -3.00 -2.91
N TYR A 178 -12.94 -2.09 -3.39
CA TYR A 178 -12.91 -1.68 -4.79
C TYR A 178 -12.59 -2.88 -5.71
N LEU A 179 -11.56 -3.65 -5.38
CA LEU A 179 -11.15 -4.83 -6.16
C LEU A 179 -12.27 -5.89 -6.19
N ARG A 180 -12.94 -6.10 -5.05
CA ARG A 180 -14.07 -7.04 -4.94
C ARG A 180 -15.24 -6.64 -5.85
N LYS A 181 -15.61 -5.35 -5.86
CA LYS A 181 -16.68 -4.82 -6.72
C LYS A 181 -16.33 -4.93 -8.21
N ARG A 182 -15.07 -4.73 -8.55
CA ARG A 182 -14.61 -4.75 -9.95
C ARG A 182 -14.47 -6.16 -10.54
N ARG A 183 -14.39 -7.21 -9.73
CA ARG A 183 -14.32 -8.61 -10.22
C ARG A 183 -15.48 -9.02 -11.13
N GLY A 184 -16.59 -8.30 -11.14
CA GLY A 184 -17.75 -8.51 -12.03
C GLY A 184 -17.80 -7.59 -13.26
N GLN A 185 -16.87 -6.64 -13.41
CA GLN A 185 -16.90 -5.64 -14.47
C GLN A 185 -15.63 -5.75 -15.34
N ALA A 186 -15.74 -6.33 -16.51
CA ALA A 186 -14.66 -6.32 -17.50
C ALA A 186 -14.47 -4.90 -18.05
N GLY A 187 -13.25 -4.33 -17.87
CA GLY A 187 -12.78 -3.28 -18.75
C GLY A 187 -13.12 -1.82 -18.42
N GLY A 188 -13.47 -1.44 -17.21
CA GLY A 188 -13.61 -0.02 -16.85
C GLY A 188 -12.24 0.68 -16.73
N ALA A 189 -11.95 1.67 -17.58
CA ALA A 189 -10.77 2.52 -17.42
C ALA A 189 -10.82 3.23 -16.07
N TRP A 190 -9.68 3.23 -15.34
CA TRP A 190 -9.57 3.98 -14.09
C TRP A 190 -9.47 5.48 -14.37
N GLU A 191 -10.25 6.28 -13.68
CA GLU A 191 -10.13 7.73 -13.72
C GLU A 191 -8.80 8.16 -13.08
N LYS A 192 -7.97 8.89 -13.83
CA LYS A 192 -6.67 9.36 -13.33
C LYS A 192 -6.88 10.46 -12.29
N ALA A 193 -6.16 10.38 -11.15
CA ALA A 193 -6.13 11.44 -10.16
C ALA A 193 -5.54 12.74 -10.76
N ARG A 194 -6.13 13.89 -10.43
CA ARG A 194 -5.62 15.21 -10.86
C ARG A 194 -4.32 15.51 -10.11
N ARG A 195 -3.34 16.01 -10.84
CA ARG A 195 -2.04 16.47 -10.30
C ARG A 195 -2.04 17.99 -10.20
N ALA A 196 -1.30 18.49 -9.21
CA ALA A 196 -1.11 19.94 -9.03
C ALA A 196 -0.15 20.51 -10.08
#